data_9d0f5b0e1e8599a0b2d4f584a8319e44
#
_entry.id   9d0f5b0e1e8599a0b2d4f584a8319e44
#
_cell.length_a   1.000
_cell.length_b   1.000
_cell.length_c   1.000
_cell.angle_alpha   90.00
_cell.angle_beta   90.00
_cell.angle_gamma   90.00
#
_symmetry.space_group_name_H-M   'P 1'
#
loop_
_entity.id
_entity.type
_entity.pdbx_description
1 polymer ?
#
loop_
_entity_poly.entity_id
_entity_poly.type
_entity_poly.pdbx_seq_one_letter_code
_entity_poly.pdbx_strand_id
1 'polypeptide(L)'
;ANNGLKNKHYTLAMARTNDPHSATAQFYINYKDNTMLDASTAKNNMPPQCKAENAPPQCKQMGWGYTAFGRVVQGMDIVDKMAEVPTGPGGMFPSDVPQTQIVIEKVTLITKK
;
A
#
# COMPACT_ATOMS: atom_id res chain seq x y z
N ALA A 1 7.79 -6.93 -0.50
CA ALA A 1 6.65 -7.03 -1.44
C ALA A 1 6.68 -8.27 -2.32
N ASN A 2 7.66 -9.13 -2.16
CA ASN A 2 7.78 -10.36 -2.96
C ASN A 2 7.22 -11.60 -2.24
N ASN A 3 6.30 -11.40 -1.31
CA ASN A 3 5.68 -12.49 -0.54
C ASN A 3 4.57 -13.24 -1.29
N GLY A 4 4.32 -12.89 -2.56
CA GLY A 4 3.27 -13.49 -3.39
C GLY A 4 1.87 -12.93 -3.18
N LEU A 5 1.67 -12.07 -2.21
CA LEU A 5 0.38 -11.44 -1.94
C LEU A 5 0.18 -10.23 -2.87
N LYS A 6 -1.08 -9.98 -3.24
CA LYS A 6 -1.43 -8.94 -4.20
C LYS A 6 -2.24 -7.82 -3.56
N ASN A 7 -2.11 -6.63 -4.12
CA ASN A 7 -2.83 -5.42 -3.67
C ASN A 7 -4.24 -5.40 -4.26
N LYS A 8 -5.09 -6.30 -3.78
CA LYS A 8 -6.50 -6.41 -4.19
C LYS A 8 -7.41 -5.56 -3.31
N HIS A 9 -8.64 -5.38 -3.76
CA HIS A 9 -9.68 -4.67 -3.01
C HIS A 9 -9.79 -5.24 -1.57
N TYR A 10 -9.81 -4.35 -0.58
CA TYR A 10 -9.87 -4.64 0.85
C TYR A 10 -8.60 -5.28 1.44
N THR A 11 -7.49 -5.34 0.73
CA THR A 11 -6.22 -5.77 1.33
C THR A 11 -5.54 -4.62 2.04
N LEU A 12 -4.77 -4.98 3.08
CA LEU A 12 -3.92 -4.05 3.82
C LEU A 12 -2.49 -4.14 3.30
N ALA A 13 -1.87 -3.01 3.07
CA ALA A 13 -0.50 -2.97 2.57
C ALA A 13 0.31 -1.91 3.29
N MET A 14 1.63 -2.10 3.33
CA MET A 14 2.54 -1.19 4.01
C MET A 14 2.85 0.03 3.13
N ALA A 15 2.67 1.21 3.70
CA ALA A 15 3.14 2.44 3.08
C ALA A 15 4.66 2.53 3.20
N ARG A 16 5.29 3.14 2.20
CA ARG A 16 6.74 3.33 2.17
C ARG A 16 7.11 4.52 1.27
N THR A 17 8.35 4.94 1.37
CA THR A 17 8.93 5.89 0.41
C THR A 17 9.37 5.15 -0.87
N ASN A 18 10.08 5.83 -1.76
CA ASN A 18 10.63 5.19 -2.97
C ASN A 18 11.66 4.12 -2.65
N ASP A 19 12.26 4.12 -1.45
CA ASP A 19 13.12 3.03 -1.00
C ASP A 19 12.26 1.81 -0.67
N PRO A 20 12.47 0.66 -1.34
CA PRO A 20 11.64 -0.53 -1.12
C PRO A 20 11.74 -1.12 0.29
N HIS A 21 12.73 -0.74 1.06
CA HIS A 21 12.93 -1.24 2.42
C HIS A 21 12.67 -0.18 3.50
N SER A 22 11.93 0.89 3.15
CA SER A 22 11.66 2.01 4.06
C SER A 22 10.36 1.88 4.86
N ALA A 23 9.56 0.84 4.64
CA ALA A 23 8.31 0.65 5.36
C ALA A 23 8.57 0.46 6.86
N THR A 24 7.80 1.14 7.69
CA THR A 24 7.91 1.05 9.15
C THR A 24 6.57 0.65 9.77
N ALA A 25 5.71 1.62 10.07
CA ALA A 25 4.47 1.37 10.80
C ALA A 25 3.22 1.91 10.10
N GLN A 26 3.38 2.60 9.00
CA GLN A 26 2.24 3.16 8.26
C GLN A 26 1.68 2.13 7.29
N PHE A 27 0.37 2.03 7.23
CA PHE A 27 -0.31 1.11 6.33
C PHE A 27 -1.47 1.81 5.64
N TYR A 28 -2.00 1.17 4.58
CA TYR A 28 -3.20 1.65 3.91
C TYR A 28 -4.10 0.46 3.54
N ILE A 29 -5.34 0.77 3.19
CA ILE A 29 -6.31 -0.22 2.74
C ILE A 29 -6.54 0.01 1.25
N ASN A 30 -6.38 -1.03 0.44
CA ASN A 30 -6.68 -0.96 -0.98
C ASN A 30 -8.19 -0.94 -1.19
N TYR A 31 -8.71 0.17 -1.74
CA TYR A 31 -10.15 0.32 -2.01
C TYR A 31 -10.58 -0.33 -3.33
N LYS A 32 -9.62 -0.72 -4.16
CA LYS A 32 -9.84 -1.42 -5.42
C LYS A 32 -8.65 -2.32 -5.70
N ASP A 33 -8.74 -3.12 -6.76
CA ASP A 33 -7.60 -3.90 -7.21
C ASP A 33 -6.52 -2.96 -7.74
N ASN A 34 -5.41 -2.87 -7.03
CA ASN A 34 -4.28 -2.01 -7.37
C ASN A 34 -3.11 -2.88 -7.84
N THR A 35 -3.32 -3.61 -8.94
CA THR A 35 -2.32 -4.55 -9.46
C THR A 35 -1.01 -3.88 -9.84
N MET A 36 -1.05 -2.59 -10.19
CA MET A 36 0.17 -1.81 -10.48
C MET A 36 1.11 -1.72 -9.26
N LEU A 37 0.60 -1.94 -8.05
CA LEU A 37 1.38 -1.92 -6.82
C LEU A 37 1.97 -3.28 -6.46
N ASP A 38 1.66 -4.33 -7.24
CA ASP A 38 2.18 -5.66 -6.99
C ASP A 38 3.64 -5.78 -7.44
N ALA A 39 4.44 -6.53 -6.69
CA ALA A 39 5.85 -6.72 -7.02
C ALA A 39 6.05 -7.32 -8.42
N SER A 40 5.19 -8.27 -8.81
CA SER A 40 5.25 -8.87 -10.15
C SER A 40 5.03 -7.85 -11.25
N THR A 41 4.03 -6.98 -11.10
CA THR A 41 3.74 -5.94 -12.10
C THR A 41 4.85 -4.89 -12.13
N ALA A 42 5.32 -4.44 -10.98
CA ALA A 42 6.41 -3.49 -10.90
C ALA A 42 7.67 -4.02 -11.57
N LYS A 43 7.97 -5.30 -11.37
CA LYS A 43 9.12 -5.95 -11.99
C LYS A 43 8.96 -6.07 -13.51
N ASN A 44 7.76 -6.40 -13.99
CA ASN A 44 7.49 -6.50 -15.42
C ASN A 44 7.57 -5.15 -16.13
N ASN A 45 7.27 -4.06 -15.43
CA ASN A 45 7.29 -2.71 -15.96
C ASN A 45 8.65 -2.03 -15.82
N MET A 46 9.68 -2.70 -15.34
CA MET A 46 11.02 -2.13 -15.25
C MET A 46 11.58 -1.81 -16.64
N PRO A 47 12.32 -0.70 -16.80
CA PRO A 47 13.02 -0.42 -18.05
C PRO A 47 13.96 -1.57 -18.43
N PRO A 48 14.18 -1.81 -19.74
CA PRO A 48 15.06 -2.92 -20.16
C PRO A 48 16.45 -2.87 -19.55
N GLN A 49 17.04 -1.67 -19.37
CA GLN A 49 18.36 -1.51 -18.76
C GLN A 49 18.38 -1.95 -17.29
N CYS A 50 17.23 -1.98 -16.61
CA CYS A 50 17.13 -2.43 -15.23
C CYS A 50 16.89 -3.93 -15.11
N LYS A 51 16.52 -4.58 -16.21
CA LYS A 51 16.34 -6.05 -16.25
C LYS A 51 17.64 -6.79 -16.57
N ALA A 52 18.67 -6.09 -17.00
CA ALA A 52 19.98 -6.67 -17.33
C ALA A 52 20.76 -7.03 -16.08
N GLU A 53 21.66 -8.01 -16.19
CA GLU A 53 22.51 -8.45 -15.07
C GLU A 53 23.37 -7.34 -14.49
N ASN A 54 23.83 -6.42 -15.37
CA ASN A 54 24.68 -5.29 -14.99
C ASN A 54 23.89 -4.00 -14.82
N ALA A 55 22.64 -4.10 -14.34
CA ALA A 55 21.80 -2.93 -14.17
C ALA A 55 22.42 -1.89 -13.24
N PRO A 56 22.20 -0.58 -13.52
CA PRO A 56 22.70 0.48 -12.65
C PRO A 56 22.16 0.36 -11.22
N PRO A 57 22.89 0.87 -10.21
CA PRO A 57 22.47 0.76 -8.80
C PRO A 57 21.07 1.33 -8.51
N GLN A 58 20.65 2.39 -9.22
CA GLN A 58 19.32 2.97 -9.02
C GLN A 58 18.20 1.99 -9.35
N CYS A 59 18.44 0.96 -10.13
CA CYS A 59 17.46 -0.07 -10.46
C CYS A 59 17.14 -0.99 -9.27
N LYS A 60 17.96 -0.99 -8.23
CA LYS A 60 17.70 -1.79 -7.03
C LYS A 60 16.42 -1.38 -6.29
N GLN A 61 15.97 -0.15 -6.50
CA GLN A 61 14.74 0.35 -5.89
C GLN A 61 13.49 0.04 -6.72
N MET A 62 13.66 -0.53 -7.91
CA MET A 62 12.56 -0.86 -8.82
C MET A 62 12.14 -2.32 -8.68
N GLY A 63 10.90 -2.61 -9.06
CA GLY A 63 10.41 -3.97 -9.15
C GLY A 63 9.92 -4.58 -7.85
N TRP A 64 9.84 -3.81 -6.77
CA TRP A 64 9.45 -4.31 -5.44
C TRP A 64 7.96 -4.20 -5.16
N GLY A 65 7.28 -3.16 -5.67
CA GLY A 65 5.87 -2.90 -5.35
C GLY A 65 5.65 -2.56 -3.88
N TYR A 66 4.43 -2.79 -3.42
CA TYR A 66 4.02 -2.53 -2.03
C TYR A 66 3.58 -3.84 -1.37
N THR A 67 4.01 -4.04 -0.12
CA THR A 67 3.80 -5.30 0.57
C THR A 67 2.38 -5.38 1.14
N ALA A 68 1.56 -6.26 0.56
CA ALA A 68 0.28 -6.65 1.15
C ALA A 68 0.53 -7.68 2.25
N PHE A 69 -0.11 -7.52 3.41
CA PHE A 69 0.11 -8.40 4.54
C PHE A 69 -1.18 -8.87 5.21
N GLY A 70 -2.32 -8.33 4.82
CA GLY A 70 -3.59 -8.68 5.43
C GLY A 70 -4.76 -8.28 4.55
N ARG A 71 -5.96 -8.54 5.04
CA ARG A 71 -7.19 -8.15 4.36
C ARG A 71 -8.28 -7.84 5.36
N VAL A 72 -9.23 -7.00 4.94
CA VAL A 72 -10.44 -6.73 5.71
C VAL A 72 -11.37 -7.94 5.56
N VAL A 73 -11.82 -8.50 6.66
CA VAL A 73 -12.73 -9.65 6.67
C VAL A 73 -14.14 -9.29 7.17
N GLN A 74 -14.28 -8.12 7.79
CA GLN A 74 -15.53 -7.63 8.33
C GLN A 74 -15.51 -6.11 8.35
N GLY A 75 -16.67 -5.47 8.16
CA GLY A 75 -16.72 -4.00 8.16
C GLY A 75 -16.36 -3.36 6.83
N MET A 76 -16.49 -4.06 5.70
CA MET A 76 -16.19 -3.51 4.38
C MET A 76 -17.03 -2.29 4.05
N ASP A 77 -18.25 -2.22 4.56
CA ASP A 77 -19.13 -1.04 4.42
C ASP A 77 -18.52 0.20 5.08
N ILE A 78 -17.79 0.04 6.18
CA ILE A 78 -17.07 1.14 6.84
C ILE A 78 -15.91 1.60 5.97
N VAL A 79 -15.17 0.69 5.35
CA VAL A 79 -14.10 1.03 4.41
C VAL A 79 -14.67 1.82 3.22
N ASP A 80 -15.80 1.39 2.69
CA ASP A 80 -16.47 2.07 1.59
C ASP A 80 -16.86 3.51 1.99
N LYS A 81 -17.35 3.71 3.21
CA LYS A 81 -17.67 5.04 3.73
C LYS A 81 -16.43 5.92 3.90
N MET A 82 -15.32 5.34 4.33
CA MET A 82 -14.05 6.06 4.44
C MET A 82 -13.60 6.58 3.09
N ALA A 83 -13.77 5.79 2.03
CA ALA A 83 -13.40 6.18 0.67
C ALA A 83 -14.27 7.31 0.12
N GLU A 84 -15.50 7.49 0.64
CA GLU A 84 -16.43 8.53 0.21
C GLU A 84 -16.19 9.87 0.92
N VAL A 85 -15.39 9.91 1.99
CA VAL A 85 -15.12 11.15 2.72
C VAL A 85 -14.35 12.11 1.82
N PRO A 86 -14.82 13.38 1.68
CA PRO A 86 -14.08 14.37 0.90
C PRO A 86 -12.68 14.58 1.48
N THR A 87 -11.70 14.75 0.58
CA THR A 87 -10.31 14.97 0.95
C THR A 87 -9.83 16.35 0.49
N GLY A 88 -8.77 16.82 1.08
CA GLY A 88 -8.17 18.11 0.75
C GLY A 88 -6.95 18.37 1.62
N PRO A 89 -6.48 19.62 1.68
CA PRO A 89 -5.33 19.96 2.51
C PRO A 89 -5.66 19.86 4.00
N GLY A 90 -4.69 19.43 4.79
CA GLY A 90 -4.83 19.35 6.25
C GLY A 90 -3.49 19.16 6.93
N GLY A 91 -3.28 19.81 8.08
CA GLY A 91 -2.03 19.76 8.79
C GLY A 91 -0.86 20.16 7.92
N MET A 92 0.12 19.27 7.79
CA MET A 92 1.32 19.48 6.97
C MET A 92 1.13 19.06 5.51
N PHE A 93 -0.02 18.50 5.14
CA PHE A 93 -0.22 17.89 3.83
C PHE A 93 -1.02 18.82 2.91
N PRO A 94 -0.58 18.98 1.64
CA PRO A 94 -1.27 19.87 0.70
C PRO A 94 -2.55 19.27 0.12
N SER A 95 -2.74 17.95 0.22
CA SER A 95 -3.89 17.25 -0.37
C SER A 95 -4.10 15.88 0.28
N ASP A 96 -5.19 15.22 -0.09
CA ASP A 96 -5.51 13.82 0.25
C ASP A 96 -5.79 13.57 1.74
N VAL A 97 -6.03 14.63 2.51
CA VAL A 97 -6.41 14.49 3.92
C VAL A 97 -7.93 14.48 4.04
N PRO A 98 -8.54 13.47 4.72
CA PRO A 98 -9.98 13.46 4.93
C PRO A 98 -10.43 14.72 5.65
N GLN A 99 -11.47 15.40 5.11
CA GLN A 99 -12.00 16.63 5.72
C GLN A 99 -12.79 16.32 7.00
N THR A 100 -13.32 15.12 7.12
CA THR A 100 -13.83 14.57 8.39
C THR A 100 -12.80 13.62 8.95
N GLN A 101 -12.34 13.84 10.18
CA GLN A 101 -11.29 13.04 10.79
C GLN A 101 -11.72 11.57 10.91
N ILE A 102 -10.84 10.68 10.44
CA ILE A 102 -11.01 9.23 10.57
C ILE A 102 -10.02 8.77 11.64
N VAL A 103 -10.52 8.20 12.73
CA VAL A 103 -9.71 7.85 13.90
C VAL A 103 -9.72 6.35 14.13
N ILE A 104 -8.54 5.76 14.33
CA ILE A 104 -8.42 4.40 14.85
C ILE A 104 -8.53 4.49 16.37
N GLU A 105 -9.67 4.09 16.91
CA GLU A 105 -9.93 4.21 18.35
C GLU A 105 -9.23 3.13 19.15
N LYS A 106 -9.14 1.93 18.60
CA LYS A 106 -8.60 0.77 19.32
C LYS A 106 -8.09 -0.28 18.34
N VAL A 107 -6.97 -0.90 18.68
CA VAL A 107 -6.45 -2.07 17.96
C VAL A 107 -6.32 -3.21 18.96
N THR A 108 -6.90 -4.35 18.63
CA THR A 108 -6.87 -5.54 19.49
C THR A 108 -6.40 -6.73 18.66
N LEU A 109 -5.39 -7.43 19.15
CA LEU A 109 -4.94 -8.66 18.53
C LEU A 109 -5.85 -9.81 18.96
N ILE A 110 -6.46 -10.48 17.98
CA ILE A 110 -7.28 -11.66 18.23
C ILE A 110 -6.48 -12.89 17.83
N THR A 111 -6.22 -13.76 18.80
CA THR A 111 -5.46 -14.98 18.56
C THR A 111 -6.44 -16.14 18.35
N LYS A 112 -6.33 -16.83 17.22
CA LYS A 112 -7.06 -18.07 16.99
C LYS A 112 -6.36 -19.22 17.71
N LYS A 113 -7.14 -20.00 18.41
CA LYS A 113 -6.65 -21.25 19.00
C LYS A 113 -6.75 -22.38 18.00
#